data_d7fe26b6fc946273ab1607bcdd228042
#
_entry.id   d7fe26b6fc946273ab1607bcdd228042
#
_cell.length_a   1.000
_cell.length_b   1.000
_cell.length_c   1.000
_cell.angle_alpha   90.00
_cell.angle_beta   90.00
_cell.angle_gamma   90.00
#
_symmetry.space_group_name_H-M   'P 1'
#
loop_
_entity.id
_entity.type
_entity.pdbx_description
1 polymer ?
#
loop_
_entity_poly.entity_id
_entity_poly.type
_entity_poly.pdbx_seq_one_letter_code
_entity_poly.pdbx_strand_id
1 'polypeptide(L)'
;MINENAEVVVVGGGVIGVSLAYGMVKNGAKVILIDKVDNRLTASRGNFGLVWVQGKGKGMPRYVEWCIEATEKWPEFAENLENESGFNLDY
;
A
#
# COMPACT_ATOMS: atom_id res chain seq x y z
N MET A 1 -1.99 -10.96 29.61
CA MET A 1 -2.53 -11.39 28.30
C MET A 1 -3.09 -10.16 27.60
N ILE A 2 -2.60 -9.87 26.42
CA ILE A 2 -3.14 -8.78 25.59
C ILE A 2 -4.35 -9.35 24.86
N ASN A 3 -5.51 -8.74 25.08
CA ASN A 3 -6.74 -9.10 24.37
C ASN A 3 -7.00 -8.04 23.29
N GLU A 4 -6.68 -8.38 22.05
CA GLU A 4 -6.87 -7.49 20.91
C GLU A 4 -8.06 -7.94 20.08
N ASN A 5 -8.97 -7.02 19.83
CA ASN A 5 -10.10 -7.23 18.95
C ASN A 5 -9.84 -6.49 17.62
N ALA A 6 -9.92 -7.20 16.53
CA ALA A 6 -9.81 -6.64 15.20
C ALA A 6 -11.01 -7.03 14.34
N GLU A 7 -11.39 -6.15 13.44
CA GLU A 7 -12.37 -6.44 12.39
C GLU A 7 -11.70 -7.08 11.18
N VAL A 8 -10.42 -6.73 10.96
CA VAL A 8 -9.61 -7.22 9.85
C VAL A 8 -8.22 -7.59 10.33
N VAL A 9 -7.72 -8.73 9.88
CA VAL A 9 -6.33 -9.13 10.07
C VAL A 9 -5.66 -9.19 8.70
N VAL A 10 -4.58 -8.42 8.54
CA VAL A 10 -3.75 -8.42 7.33
C VAL A 10 -2.47 -9.19 7.63
N VAL A 11 -2.20 -10.22 6.85
CA VAL A 11 -0.99 -11.03 6.97
C VAL A 11 -0.05 -10.67 5.84
N GLY A 12 1.09 -10.13 6.20
CA GLY A 12 2.11 -9.64 5.28
C GLY A 12 2.27 -8.12 5.29
N GLY A 13 3.45 -7.64 5.66
CA GLY A 13 3.81 -6.22 5.78
C GLY A 13 4.59 -5.67 4.58
N GLY A 14 4.41 -6.23 3.39
CA GLY A 14 4.89 -5.64 2.15
C GLY A 14 4.04 -4.45 1.73
N VAL A 15 4.35 -3.83 0.59
CA VAL A 15 3.64 -2.64 0.12
C VAL A 15 2.13 -2.86 -0.05
N ILE A 16 1.71 -4.04 -0.49
CA ILE A 16 0.29 -4.35 -0.67
C ILE A 16 -0.40 -4.46 0.70
N GLY A 17 0.13 -5.25 1.62
CA GLY A 17 -0.46 -5.45 2.94
C GLY A 17 -0.54 -4.17 3.75
N VAL A 18 0.53 -3.38 3.77
CA VAL A 18 0.56 -2.08 4.46
C VAL A 18 -0.42 -1.10 3.83
N SER A 19 -0.50 -1.04 2.50
CA SER A 19 -1.44 -0.15 1.81
C SER A 19 -2.90 -0.51 2.09
N LEU A 20 -3.23 -1.80 2.11
CA LEU A 20 -4.56 -2.27 2.47
C LEU A 20 -4.90 -1.92 3.92
N ALA A 21 -3.99 -2.20 4.85
CA ALA A 21 -4.17 -1.86 6.27
C ALA A 21 -4.39 -0.36 6.47
N TYR A 22 -3.58 0.47 5.81
CA TYR A 22 -3.72 1.92 5.85
C TYR A 22 -5.09 2.38 5.35
N GLY A 23 -5.52 1.90 4.18
CA GLY A 23 -6.82 2.26 3.61
C GLY A 23 -7.99 1.83 4.49
N MET A 24 -7.93 0.64 5.09
CA MET A 24 -8.96 0.15 6.00
C MET A 24 -9.04 0.98 7.29
N VAL A 25 -7.90 1.32 7.88
CA VAL A 25 -7.85 2.19 9.08
C VAL A 25 -8.39 3.57 8.76
N LYS A 26 -8.07 4.14 7.60
CA LYS A 26 -8.64 5.42 7.15
C LYS A 26 -10.16 5.38 7.01
N ASN A 27 -10.72 4.23 6.71
CA ASN A 27 -12.17 4.01 6.66
C ASN A 27 -12.78 3.56 7.99
N GLY A 28 -12.04 3.65 9.08
CA GLY A 28 -12.53 3.41 10.43
C GLY A 28 -12.47 1.97 10.93
N ALA A 29 -11.89 1.05 10.17
CA ALA A 29 -11.76 -0.34 10.59
C ALA A 29 -10.65 -0.52 11.64
N LYS A 30 -10.85 -1.46 12.56
CA LYS A 30 -9.82 -1.92 13.49
C LYS A 30 -9.01 -3.02 12.80
N VAL A 31 -7.75 -2.73 12.54
CA VAL A 31 -6.87 -3.62 11.75
C VAL A 31 -5.70 -4.11 12.60
N ILE A 32 -5.41 -5.40 12.50
CA ILE A 32 -4.16 -5.99 12.98
C ILE A 32 -3.34 -6.36 11.76
N LEU A 33 -2.11 -5.85 11.68
CA LEU A 33 -1.13 -6.22 10.65
C LEU A 33 -0.10 -7.15 11.27
N ILE A 34 0.07 -8.32 10.67
CA ILE A 34 1.03 -9.33 11.11
C ILE A 34 2.07 -9.53 10.03
N ASP A 35 3.34 -9.43 10.41
CA ASP A 35 4.44 -9.76 9.51
C ASP A 35 5.53 -10.52 10.27
N LYS A 36 6.33 -11.27 9.55
CA LYS A 36 7.50 -11.93 10.10
C LYS A 36 8.67 -10.96 10.16
N VAL A 37 9.52 -11.10 11.18
CA VAL A 37 10.80 -10.41 11.22
C VAL A 37 11.75 -11.10 10.24
N ASP A 38 12.09 -10.40 9.16
CA ASP A 38 12.93 -10.97 8.11
C ASP A 38 13.82 -9.87 7.51
N ASN A 39 15.12 -10.13 7.44
CA ASN A 39 16.11 -9.22 6.86
C ASN A 39 16.37 -9.49 5.37
N ARG A 40 15.67 -10.47 4.78
CA ARG A 40 15.83 -10.79 3.36
C ARG A 40 15.28 -9.69 2.47
N LEU A 41 15.84 -9.58 1.29
CA LEU A 41 15.34 -8.69 0.26
C LEU A 41 14.01 -9.24 -0.28
N THR A 42 12.91 -8.55 0.08
CA THR A 42 11.57 -8.85 -0.44
C THR A 42 11.29 -8.07 -1.71
N ALA A 43 10.22 -8.42 -2.43
CA ALA A 43 9.81 -7.70 -3.64
C ALA A 43 9.57 -6.21 -3.38
N SER A 44 8.94 -5.86 -2.25
CA SER A 44 8.69 -4.47 -1.88
C SER A 44 9.97 -3.69 -1.56
N ARG A 45 10.94 -4.33 -0.91
CA ARG A 45 12.23 -3.69 -0.60
C ARG A 45 13.17 -3.60 -1.80
N GLY A 46 13.04 -4.54 -2.75
CA GLY A 46 13.84 -4.56 -3.97
C GLY A 46 13.26 -3.76 -5.12
N ASN A 47 12.12 -3.14 -4.94
CA ASN A 47 11.46 -2.35 -5.97
C ASN A 47 12.03 -0.93 -6.02
N PHE A 48 12.14 -0.37 -7.22
CA PHE A 48 12.65 0.99 -7.42
C PHE A 48 11.54 2.06 -7.47
N GLY A 49 10.30 1.71 -7.16
CA GLY A 49 9.24 2.64 -6.80
C GLY A 49 8.62 3.44 -7.94
N LEU A 50 8.61 2.96 -9.16
CA LEU A 50 7.97 3.68 -10.26
C LEU A 50 6.45 3.64 -10.16
N VAL A 51 5.83 4.81 -10.22
CA VAL A 51 4.38 5.00 -10.34
C VAL A 51 4.05 5.30 -11.80
N TRP A 52 3.77 4.26 -12.56
CA TRP A 52 3.47 4.38 -13.99
C TRP A 52 2.52 3.30 -14.49
N VAL A 53 1.91 3.54 -15.66
CA VAL A 53 0.96 2.61 -16.27
C VAL A 53 1.48 2.02 -17.59
N GLN A 54 2.41 2.70 -18.26
CA GLN A 54 2.95 2.30 -19.55
C GLN A 54 3.54 0.88 -19.53
N GLY A 55 3.20 0.08 -20.52
CA GLY A 55 3.70 -1.29 -20.65
C GLY A 55 3.05 -2.30 -19.71
N LYS A 56 2.01 -1.91 -18.99
CA LYS A 56 1.27 -2.79 -18.07
C LYS A 56 -0.08 -3.20 -18.65
N GLY A 57 -0.49 -4.42 -18.34
CA GLY A 57 -1.86 -4.87 -18.58
C GLY A 57 -2.26 -5.08 -20.04
N LYS A 58 -1.34 -5.33 -20.95
CA LYS A 58 -1.67 -5.65 -22.33
C LYS A 58 -2.65 -6.84 -22.39
N GLY A 59 -3.82 -6.62 -23.03
CA GLY A 59 -4.89 -7.60 -23.07
C GLY A 59 -5.75 -7.71 -21.81
N MET A 60 -5.55 -6.80 -20.83
CA MET A 60 -6.27 -6.79 -19.55
C MET A 60 -6.87 -5.40 -19.32
N PRO A 61 -7.91 -4.98 -20.05
CA PRO A 61 -8.40 -3.61 -20.04
C PRO A 61 -8.88 -3.15 -18.65
N ARG A 62 -9.55 -3.99 -17.89
CA ARG A 62 -10.00 -3.64 -16.54
C ARG A 62 -8.85 -3.38 -15.57
N TYR A 63 -7.77 -4.14 -15.71
CA TYR A 63 -6.57 -3.92 -14.92
C TYR A 63 -5.91 -2.58 -15.27
N VAL A 64 -5.85 -2.24 -16.56
CA VAL A 64 -5.30 -0.97 -17.02
C VAL A 64 -6.13 0.21 -16.50
N GLU A 65 -7.46 0.13 -16.59
CA GLU A 65 -8.37 1.15 -16.07
C GLU A 65 -8.13 1.39 -14.57
N TRP A 66 -8.01 0.33 -13.81
CA TRP A 66 -7.73 0.40 -12.37
C TRP A 66 -6.36 1.02 -12.08
N CYS A 67 -5.33 0.68 -12.85
CA CYS A 67 -4.01 1.28 -12.72
C CYS A 67 -4.00 2.78 -13.05
N ILE A 68 -4.75 3.19 -14.08
CA ILE A 68 -4.90 4.62 -14.44
C ILE A 68 -5.56 5.37 -13.29
N GLU A 69 -6.68 4.86 -12.77
CA GLU A 69 -7.39 5.46 -11.63
C GLU A 69 -6.47 5.58 -10.40
N ALA A 70 -5.69 4.56 -10.10
CA ALA A 70 -4.74 4.60 -8.99
C ALA A 70 -3.66 5.67 -9.20
N THR A 71 -3.16 5.80 -10.42
CA THR A 71 -2.15 6.82 -10.77
C THR A 71 -2.70 8.23 -10.65
N GLU A 72 -3.95 8.46 -11.04
CA GLU A 72 -4.63 9.75 -10.90
C GLU A 72 -4.82 10.17 -9.42
N LYS A 73 -5.02 9.21 -8.54
CA LYS A 73 -5.15 9.43 -7.08
C LYS A 73 -3.80 9.59 -6.37
N TRP A 74 -2.71 9.24 -7.03
CA TRP A 74 -1.40 9.19 -6.40
C TRP A 74 -0.90 10.54 -5.85
N PRO A 75 -1.06 11.68 -6.54
CA PRO A 75 -0.58 12.96 -6.02
C PRO A 75 -1.18 13.32 -4.66
N GLU A 76 -2.49 13.19 -4.50
CA GLU A 76 -3.18 13.44 -3.23
C GLU A 76 -2.77 12.44 -2.15
N PHE A 77 -2.65 11.17 -2.53
CA PHE A 77 -2.23 10.12 -1.62
C PHE A 77 -0.80 10.36 -1.11
N ALA A 78 0.13 10.73 -2.00
CA ALA A 78 1.52 11.04 -1.64
C ALA A 78 1.59 12.26 -0.69
N GLU A 79 0.84 13.32 -0.98
CA GLU A 79 0.76 14.50 -0.12
C GLU A 79 0.26 14.13 1.28
N ASN A 80 -0.79 13.34 1.37
CA ASN A 80 -1.33 12.88 2.65
C ASN A 80 -0.30 12.03 3.43
N LEU A 81 0.41 11.14 2.76
CA LEU A 81 1.47 10.34 3.39
C LEU A 81 2.62 11.22 3.90
N GLU A 82 3.05 12.21 3.14
CA GLU A 82 4.09 13.14 3.57
C GLU A 82 3.66 13.96 4.78
N ASN A 83 2.44 14.46 4.77
CA ASN A 83 1.88 15.24 5.88
C ASN A 83 1.74 14.41 7.15
N GLU A 84 1.31 13.17 7.05
CA GLU A 84 1.10 12.28 8.21
C GLU A 84 2.40 11.68 8.74
N SER A 85 3.36 11.37 7.87
CA SER A 85 4.62 10.71 8.25
C SER A 85 5.76 11.68 8.56
N GLY A 86 5.74 12.87 7.99
CA GLY A 86 6.85 13.82 8.02
C GLY A 86 8.02 13.47 7.09
N PHE A 87 7.89 12.43 6.28
CA PHE A 87 8.90 12.05 5.30
C PHE A 87 8.60 12.63 3.93
N ASN A 88 9.64 13.02 3.20
CA ASN A 88 9.54 13.38 1.78
C ASN A 88 9.56 12.10 0.93
N LEU A 89 8.58 11.95 0.06
CA LEU A 89 8.48 10.78 -0.83
C LEU A 89 9.17 10.98 -2.18
N ASP A 90 9.65 12.19 -2.47
CA ASP A 90 10.28 12.54 -3.76
C ASP A 90 9.39 12.24 -4.98
N TYR A 91 8.08 12.45 -4.84
CA TYR A 91 7.10 12.27 -5.90
C TYR A 91 6.85 13.55 -6.68
#